data_96494844a82904e378adbf4cc1856303
#
_entry.id   96494844a82904e378adbf4cc1856303
#
_cell.length_a   1.000
_cell.length_b   1.000
_cell.length_c   1.000
_cell.angle_alpha   90.00
_cell.angle_beta   90.00
_cell.angle_gamma   90.00
#
_symmetry.space_group_name_H-M   'P 1'
#
loop_
_entity.id
_entity.type
_entity.pdbx_description
1 polymer ?
#
loop_
_entity_poly.entity_id
_entity_poly.type
_entity_poly.pdbx_seq_one_letter_code
_entity_poly.pdbx_strand_id
1 'polypeptide(L)'
;MNEFPKIETERLFLGELKAADIPAIVKHASNKNISDFTLNLPFPYSEKDAIYWINLANQGFKDGTNIIFGIKRKADNQFIGGIGLTVARRFNRAEIGYWIAEPFWRKGYATEATKSIIKYGFERLDLNKFTSSYLAKNPASGKVMEKSGMTKEGELKEHIRKASEYHDLIVFGLTKEQFEKTNG
;
A
#
# COMPACT_ATOMS: atom_id res chain seq x y z
N MET A 1 8.16 -17.06 8.56
CA MET A 1 6.74 -17.32 8.24
C MET A 1 6.73 -18.33 7.10
N ASN A 2 6.02 -19.44 7.22
CA ASN A 2 6.14 -20.55 6.25
C ASN A 2 5.23 -20.40 5.03
N GLU A 3 4.17 -19.64 5.09
CA GLU A 3 3.22 -19.42 4.00
C GLU A 3 2.85 -17.93 3.92
N PHE A 4 2.73 -17.40 2.68
CA PHE A 4 2.32 -16.01 2.46
C PHE A 4 0.86 -15.84 2.88
N PRO A 5 0.52 -14.80 3.68
CA PRO A 5 -0.83 -14.59 4.17
C PRO A 5 -1.81 -14.28 3.02
N LYS A 6 -3.04 -14.76 3.18
CA LYS A 6 -4.17 -14.43 2.30
C LYS A 6 -5.20 -13.67 3.10
N ILE A 7 -5.61 -12.53 2.58
CA ILE A 7 -6.63 -11.69 3.21
C ILE A 7 -7.81 -11.58 2.24
N GLU A 8 -8.98 -11.91 2.73
CA GLU A 8 -10.23 -11.73 1.99
C GLU A 8 -11.07 -10.62 2.63
N THR A 9 -11.63 -9.78 1.78
CA THR A 9 -12.59 -8.75 2.16
C THR A 9 -13.93 -9.03 1.47
N GLU A 10 -14.86 -8.10 1.53
CA GLU A 10 -16.13 -8.22 0.81
C GLU A 10 -15.93 -8.35 -0.71
N ARG A 11 -15.04 -7.51 -1.29
CA ARG A 11 -14.88 -7.40 -2.75
C ARG A 11 -13.49 -7.76 -3.27
N LEU A 12 -12.51 -8.02 -2.37
CA LEU A 12 -11.11 -8.17 -2.74
C LEU A 12 -10.51 -9.47 -2.21
N PHE A 13 -9.53 -9.98 -2.97
CA PHE A 13 -8.51 -10.92 -2.53
C PHE A 13 -7.16 -10.18 -2.47
N LEU A 14 -6.50 -10.22 -1.34
CA LEU A 14 -5.13 -9.77 -1.17
C LEU A 14 -4.25 -11.02 -0.97
N GLY A 15 -3.25 -11.18 -1.83
CA GLY A 15 -2.39 -12.36 -1.79
C GLY A 15 -1.02 -12.10 -2.39
N GLU A 16 -0.23 -13.17 -2.45
CA GLU A 16 1.11 -13.15 -3.00
C GLU A 16 1.13 -12.67 -4.46
N LEU A 17 2.09 -11.81 -4.78
CA LEU A 17 2.39 -11.41 -6.15
C LEU A 17 3.07 -12.56 -6.88
N LYS A 18 2.59 -12.90 -8.08
CA LYS A 18 3.11 -14.00 -8.90
C LYS A 18 3.59 -13.52 -10.25
N ALA A 19 4.47 -14.28 -10.88
CA ALA A 19 4.93 -13.99 -12.24
C ALA A 19 3.76 -13.84 -13.24
N ALA A 20 2.68 -14.58 -13.06
CA ALA A 20 1.46 -14.45 -13.86
C ALA A 20 0.77 -13.07 -13.75
N ASP A 21 1.08 -12.29 -12.74
CA ASP A 21 0.52 -10.94 -12.54
C ASP A 21 1.30 -9.86 -13.32
N ILE A 22 2.52 -10.17 -13.81
CA ILE A 22 3.41 -9.21 -14.49
C ILE A 22 2.71 -8.44 -15.62
N PRO A 23 2.01 -9.08 -16.56
CA PRO A 23 1.35 -8.33 -17.65
C PRO A 23 0.33 -7.32 -17.15
N ALA A 24 -0.44 -7.66 -16.10
CA ALA A 24 -1.42 -6.77 -15.50
C ALA A 24 -0.75 -5.64 -14.71
N ILE A 25 0.32 -5.93 -13.97
CA ILE A 25 1.12 -4.93 -13.26
C ILE A 25 1.66 -3.90 -14.23
N VAL A 26 2.34 -4.33 -15.31
CA VAL A 26 2.92 -3.44 -16.32
C VAL A 26 1.84 -2.60 -16.96
N LYS A 27 0.74 -3.22 -17.42
CA LYS A 27 -0.39 -2.52 -18.04
C LYS A 27 -0.91 -1.37 -17.17
N HIS A 28 -1.06 -1.61 -15.87
CA HIS A 28 -1.66 -0.63 -14.96
C HIS A 28 -0.64 0.38 -14.42
N ALA A 29 0.56 -0.06 -14.04
CA ALA A 29 1.60 0.80 -13.49
C ALA A 29 2.25 1.72 -14.54
N SER A 30 2.18 1.38 -15.84
CA SER A 30 2.63 2.25 -16.94
C SER A 30 1.77 3.49 -17.15
N ASN A 31 0.74 3.69 -16.34
CA ASN A 31 -0.06 4.93 -16.37
C ASN A 31 0.69 6.06 -15.65
N LYS A 32 0.90 7.17 -16.35
CA LYS A 32 1.61 8.33 -15.80
C LYS A 32 0.95 8.88 -14.53
N ASN A 33 -0.39 8.87 -14.45
CA ASN A 33 -1.11 9.33 -13.27
C ASN A 33 -0.76 8.48 -12.02
N ILE A 34 -0.54 7.17 -12.19
CA ILE A 34 -0.09 6.32 -11.07
C ILE A 34 1.29 6.77 -10.59
N SER A 35 2.24 6.93 -11.50
CA SER A 35 3.58 7.42 -11.17
C SER A 35 3.52 8.80 -10.51
N ASP A 36 2.79 9.75 -11.07
CA ASP A 36 2.75 11.15 -10.58
C ASP A 36 2.22 11.25 -9.15
N PHE A 37 1.33 10.34 -8.74
CA PHE A 37 0.70 10.33 -7.42
C PHE A 37 1.28 9.34 -6.41
N THR A 38 2.28 8.55 -6.81
CA THR A 38 3.00 7.61 -5.93
C THR A 38 4.43 8.07 -5.70
N LEU A 39 5.06 7.60 -4.62
CA LEU A 39 6.44 7.97 -4.30
C LEU A 39 7.46 7.24 -5.19
N ASN A 40 7.30 5.92 -5.33
CA ASN A 40 8.37 5.03 -5.78
C ASN A 40 8.07 4.31 -7.12
N LEU A 41 6.94 4.58 -7.78
CA LEU A 41 6.65 3.97 -9.08
C LEU A 41 7.30 4.80 -10.19
N PRO A 42 8.22 4.20 -10.97
CA PRO A 42 8.87 4.90 -12.08
C PRO A 42 7.91 5.14 -13.24
N PHE A 43 8.30 6.04 -14.14
CA PHE A 43 7.64 6.22 -15.43
C PHE A 43 8.70 6.49 -16.52
N PRO A 44 8.67 5.77 -17.65
CA PRO A 44 7.77 4.65 -17.95
C PRO A 44 8.01 3.44 -17.04
N TYR A 45 6.99 2.61 -16.83
CA TYR A 45 7.06 1.38 -16.03
C TYR A 45 7.19 0.18 -16.96
N SER A 46 8.22 -0.63 -16.77
CA SER A 46 8.57 -1.74 -17.64
C SER A 46 8.33 -3.11 -16.96
N GLU A 47 8.44 -4.18 -17.75
CA GLU A 47 8.44 -5.55 -17.22
C GLU A 47 9.57 -5.80 -16.23
N LYS A 48 10.73 -5.20 -16.43
CA LYS A 48 11.86 -5.29 -15.49
C LYS A 48 11.50 -4.70 -14.12
N ASP A 49 10.74 -3.61 -14.10
CA ASP A 49 10.28 -2.99 -12.85
C ASP A 49 9.27 -3.88 -12.13
N ALA A 50 8.38 -4.56 -12.87
CA ALA A 50 7.43 -5.51 -12.29
C ALA A 50 8.15 -6.74 -11.70
N ILE A 51 9.13 -7.29 -12.41
CA ILE A 51 9.97 -8.40 -11.91
C ILE A 51 10.73 -7.96 -10.65
N TYR A 52 11.34 -6.78 -10.68
CA TYR A 52 12.04 -6.22 -9.52
C TYR A 52 11.10 -6.09 -8.31
N TRP A 53 9.90 -5.54 -8.52
CA TRP A 53 8.92 -5.36 -7.45
C TRP A 53 8.45 -6.70 -6.85
N ILE A 54 8.20 -7.72 -7.67
CA ILE A 54 7.84 -9.07 -7.20
C ILE A 54 9.00 -9.70 -6.40
N ASN A 55 10.23 -9.57 -6.88
CA ASN A 55 11.41 -10.09 -6.18
C ASN A 55 11.62 -9.38 -4.83
N LEU A 56 11.44 -8.05 -4.79
CA LEU A 56 11.47 -7.26 -3.57
C LEU A 56 10.40 -7.73 -2.56
N ALA A 57 9.17 -7.99 -3.04
CA ALA A 57 8.09 -8.50 -2.21
C ALA A 57 8.41 -9.88 -1.64
N ASN A 58 8.90 -10.80 -2.47
CA ASN A 58 9.23 -12.17 -2.07
C ASN A 58 10.42 -12.20 -1.09
N GLN A 59 11.47 -11.43 -1.36
CA GLN A 59 12.62 -11.36 -0.47
C GLN A 59 12.26 -10.69 0.84
N GLY A 60 11.56 -9.56 0.78
CA GLY A 60 11.14 -8.83 1.98
C GLY A 60 10.21 -9.65 2.88
N PHE A 61 9.36 -10.51 2.30
CA PHE A 61 8.55 -11.45 3.08
C PHE A 61 9.40 -12.48 3.81
N LYS A 62 10.39 -13.06 3.14
CA LYS A 62 11.35 -14.01 3.77
C LYS A 62 12.12 -13.37 4.91
N ASP A 63 12.55 -12.13 4.72
CA ASP A 63 13.35 -11.38 5.71
C ASP A 63 12.47 -10.74 6.80
N GLY A 64 11.13 -10.76 6.65
CA GLY A 64 10.19 -10.13 7.57
C GLY A 64 10.22 -8.60 7.54
N THR A 65 10.77 -8.00 6.49
CA THR A 65 10.89 -6.54 6.31
C THR A 65 9.77 -5.94 5.48
N ASN A 66 9.20 -6.71 4.55
CA ASN A 66 8.09 -6.27 3.73
C ASN A 66 7.05 -7.38 3.58
N ILE A 67 5.78 -7.01 3.60
CA ILE A 67 4.67 -7.91 3.27
C ILE A 67 3.83 -7.19 2.21
N ILE A 68 4.03 -7.52 0.94
CA ILE A 68 3.42 -6.82 -0.20
C ILE A 68 2.42 -7.74 -0.89
N PHE A 69 1.17 -7.32 -0.91
CA PHE A 69 0.06 -8.06 -1.51
C PHE A 69 -0.30 -7.50 -2.88
N GLY A 70 -0.56 -8.38 -3.83
CA GLY A 70 -1.35 -8.06 -5.00
C GLY A 70 -2.83 -8.00 -4.62
N ILE A 71 -3.53 -7.00 -5.13
CA ILE A 71 -4.97 -6.81 -4.92
C ILE A 71 -5.72 -7.31 -6.15
N LYS A 72 -6.60 -8.29 -5.96
CA LYS A 72 -7.49 -8.81 -7.00
C LYS A 72 -8.94 -8.60 -6.63
N ARG A 73 -9.77 -8.25 -7.61
CA ARG A 73 -11.20 -8.07 -7.43
C ARG A 73 -11.90 -9.43 -7.48
N LYS A 74 -12.76 -9.73 -6.48
CA LYS A 74 -13.47 -11.03 -6.40
C LYS A 74 -14.37 -11.31 -7.59
N ALA A 75 -15.03 -10.28 -8.14
CA ALA A 75 -16.02 -10.43 -9.19
C ALA A 75 -15.50 -11.10 -10.48
N ASP A 76 -14.20 -10.90 -10.79
CA ASP A 76 -13.61 -11.35 -12.06
C ASP A 76 -12.13 -11.74 -11.91
N ASN A 77 -11.63 -11.84 -10.69
CA ASN A 77 -10.24 -12.15 -10.35
C ASN A 77 -9.21 -11.21 -11.01
N GLN A 78 -9.64 -10.01 -11.44
CA GLN A 78 -8.77 -9.04 -12.09
C GLN A 78 -7.81 -8.41 -11.09
N PHE A 79 -6.51 -8.36 -11.44
CA PHE A 79 -5.51 -7.60 -10.70
C PHE A 79 -5.80 -6.10 -10.84
N ILE A 80 -5.90 -5.38 -9.72
CA ILE A 80 -6.27 -3.97 -9.70
C ILE A 80 -5.30 -3.06 -8.97
N GLY A 81 -4.22 -3.59 -8.38
CA GLY A 81 -3.24 -2.79 -7.65
C GLY A 81 -2.42 -3.59 -6.67
N GLY A 82 -1.72 -2.89 -5.79
CA GLY A 82 -0.93 -3.49 -4.71
C GLY A 82 -0.99 -2.68 -3.43
N ILE A 83 -0.80 -3.38 -2.31
CA ILE A 83 -0.71 -2.79 -0.98
C ILE A 83 0.34 -3.55 -0.17
N GLY A 84 1.12 -2.84 0.63
CA GLY A 84 2.18 -3.47 1.41
C GLY A 84 2.45 -2.81 2.73
N LEU A 85 3.13 -3.56 3.57
CA LEU A 85 3.71 -3.14 4.84
C LEU A 85 5.23 -3.16 4.75
N THR A 86 5.87 -2.04 5.02
CA THR A 86 7.30 -1.99 5.33
C THR A 86 7.45 -2.03 6.85
N VAL A 87 7.97 -3.15 7.36
CA VAL A 87 7.95 -3.47 8.79
C VAL A 87 9.26 -3.04 9.44
N ALA A 88 9.19 -2.14 10.41
CA ALA A 88 10.30 -1.73 11.25
C ALA A 88 10.22 -2.44 12.62
N ARG A 89 10.62 -3.72 12.66
CA ARG A 89 10.52 -4.58 13.86
C ARG A 89 11.09 -3.96 15.13
N ARG A 90 12.27 -3.32 15.02
CA ARG A 90 12.92 -2.65 16.15
C ARG A 90 12.02 -1.61 16.83
N PHE A 91 11.13 -0.98 16.08
CA PHE A 91 10.25 0.09 16.56
C PHE A 91 8.79 -0.37 16.69
N ASN A 92 8.53 -1.64 16.49
CA ASN A 92 7.19 -2.25 16.52
C ASN A 92 6.13 -1.49 15.70
N ARG A 93 6.51 -1.04 14.50
CA ARG A 93 5.65 -0.30 13.57
C ARG A 93 5.81 -0.74 12.14
N ALA A 94 4.85 -0.39 11.30
CA ALA A 94 4.97 -0.54 9.85
C ALA A 94 4.46 0.69 9.11
N GLU A 95 5.00 0.91 7.92
CA GLU A 95 4.50 1.89 6.96
C GLU A 95 3.64 1.19 5.91
N ILE A 96 2.46 1.75 5.63
CA ILE A 96 1.53 1.27 4.62
C ILE A 96 1.79 2.04 3.32
N GLY A 97 2.05 1.31 2.24
CA GLY A 97 2.08 1.85 0.89
C GLY A 97 1.07 1.12 0.00
N TYR A 98 0.37 1.84 -0.88
CA TYR A 98 -0.60 1.24 -1.81
C TYR A 98 -0.73 2.03 -3.11
N TRP A 99 -1.19 1.33 -4.13
CA TRP A 99 -1.65 1.93 -5.37
C TRP A 99 -2.81 1.10 -5.95
N ILE A 100 -3.73 1.78 -6.63
CA ILE A 100 -4.85 1.17 -7.35
C ILE A 100 -4.82 1.67 -8.79
N ALA A 101 -5.03 0.79 -9.73
CA ALA A 101 -5.10 1.12 -11.16
C ALA A 101 -6.24 2.11 -11.44
N GLU A 102 -5.98 3.10 -12.28
CA GLU A 102 -6.86 4.25 -12.53
C GLU A 102 -8.32 3.87 -12.87
N PRO A 103 -8.62 2.81 -13.67
CA PRO A 103 -10.00 2.40 -13.95
C PRO A 103 -10.80 1.97 -12.71
N PHE A 104 -10.12 1.75 -11.58
CA PHE A 104 -10.70 1.31 -10.31
C PHE A 104 -10.71 2.39 -9.23
N TRP A 105 -10.30 3.61 -9.54
CA TRP A 105 -10.35 4.72 -8.60
C TRP A 105 -11.78 5.11 -8.24
N ARG A 106 -11.94 5.78 -7.09
CA ARG A 106 -13.21 6.29 -6.54
C ARG A 106 -14.27 5.21 -6.25
N LYS A 107 -13.89 3.92 -6.26
CA LYS A 107 -14.78 2.77 -5.95
C LYS A 107 -14.61 2.22 -4.54
N GLY A 108 -13.75 2.86 -3.72
CA GLY A 108 -13.51 2.46 -2.32
C GLY A 108 -12.53 1.29 -2.13
N TYR A 109 -11.97 0.72 -3.19
CA TYR A 109 -11.07 -0.44 -3.09
C TYR A 109 -9.81 -0.16 -2.28
N ALA A 110 -9.19 1.03 -2.43
CA ALA A 110 -8.02 1.40 -1.63
C ALA A 110 -8.36 1.43 -0.12
N THR A 111 -9.49 2.02 0.26
CA THR A 111 -9.95 2.06 1.66
C THR A 111 -10.21 0.67 2.22
N GLU A 112 -10.87 -0.19 1.44
CA GLU A 112 -11.18 -1.57 1.84
C GLU A 112 -9.90 -2.38 2.06
N ALA A 113 -8.94 -2.30 1.13
CA ALA A 113 -7.64 -2.95 1.26
C ALA A 113 -6.84 -2.39 2.46
N THR A 114 -6.82 -1.07 2.65
CA THR A 114 -6.09 -0.44 3.77
C THR A 114 -6.66 -0.85 5.12
N LYS A 115 -7.98 -0.86 5.29
CA LYS A 115 -8.62 -1.36 6.52
C LYS A 115 -8.26 -2.81 6.81
N SER A 116 -8.27 -3.65 5.79
CA SER A 116 -7.98 -5.08 5.98
C SER A 116 -6.53 -5.34 6.36
N ILE A 117 -5.58 -4.58 5.80
CA ILE A 117 -4.16 -4.75 6.14
C ILE A 117 -3.81 -4.16 7.52
N ILE A 118 -4.49 -3.08 7.95
CA ILE A 118 -4.39 -2.54 9.30
C ILE A 118 -4.84 -3.59 10.31
N LYS A 119 -6.04 -4.16 10.10
CA LYS A 119 -6.55 -5.24 10.96
C LYS A 119 -5.58 -6.42 11.03
N TYR A 120 -5.13 -6.91 9.87
CA TYR A 120 -4.13 -7.99 9.80
C TYR A 120 -2.86 -7.67 10.60
N GLY A 121 -2.33 -6.47 10.47
CA GLY A 121 -1.09 -6.11 11.12
C GLY A 121 -1.21 -5.97 12.65
N PHE A 122 -2.32 -5.44 13.16
CA PHE A 122 -2.55 -5.38 14.61
C PHE A 122 -2.84 -6.77 15.21
N GLU A 123 -3.64 -7.59 14.52
CA GLU A 123 -4.07 -8.90 15.05
C GLU A 123 -3.04 -10.02 14.86
N ARG A 124 -2.23 -9.98 13.79
CA ARG A 124 -1.34 -11.09 13.39
C ARG A 124 0.14 -10.79 13.50
N LEU A 125 0.53 -9.52 13.43
CA LEU A 125 1.93 -9.11 13.51
C LEU A 125 2.28 -8.46 14.84
N ASP A 126 1.29 -8.25 15.70
CA ASP A 126 1.39 -7.57 17.00
C ASP A 126 2.13 -6.23 16.94
N LEU A 127 1.84 -5.45 15.89
CA LEU A 127 2.40 -4.11 15.72
C LEU A 127 1.73 -3.13 16.68
N ASN A 128 2.47 -2.09 17.07
CA ASN A 128 1.94 -1.00 17.90
C ASN A 128 1.42 0.17 17.06
N LYS A 129 1.98 0.41 15.88
CA LYS A 129 1.65 1.60 15.09
C LYS A 129 1.74 1.35 13.58
N PHE A 130 0.79 1.92 12.86
CA PHE A 130 0.92 2.14 11.42
C PHE A 130 1.22 3.61 11.12
N THR A 131 2.03 3.83 10.09
CA THR A 131 2.19 5.12 9.43
C THR A 131 1.87 4.96 7.95
N SER A 132 1.48 6.03 7.30
CA SER A 132 1.36 6.12 5.85
C SER A 132 1.58 7.57 5.43
N SER A 133 2.07 7.79 4.22
CA SER A 133 2.32 9.13 3.74
C SER A 133 1.90 9.31 2.28
N TYR A 134 1.63 10.54 1.87
CA TYR A 134 1.28 10.86 0.49
C TYR A 134 1.82 12.24 0.09
N LEU A 135 2.09 12.40 -1.22
CA LEU A 135 2.44 13.71 -1.78
C LEU A 135 1.26 14.67 -1.63
N ALA A 136 1.46 15.88 -1.11
CA ALA A 136 0.40 16.85 -0.84
C ALA A 136 -0.53 17.10 -2.04
N LYS A 137 -0.03 16.91 -3.26
CA LYS A 137 -0.82 16.99 -4.50
C LYS A 137 -1.78 15.81 -4.71
N ASN A 138 -1.77 14.76 -3.84
CA ASN A 138 -2.67 13.60 -3.90
C ASN A 138 -3.65 13.54 -2.72
N PRO A 139 -4.58 14.48 -2.57
CA PRO A 139 -5.52 14.49 -1.44
C PRO A 139 -6.44 13.27 -1.39
N ALA A 140 -6.59 12.56 -2.51
CA ALA A 140 -7.37 11.31 -2.55
C ALA A 140 -6.77 10.23 -1.65
N SER A 141 -5.43 10.15 -1.57
CA SER A 141 -4.74 9.23 -0.67
C SER A 141 -4.98 9.58 0.80
N GLY A 142 -4.96 10.88 1.15
CA GLY A 142 -5.32 11.36 2.49
C GLY A 142 -6.72 10.91 2.91
N LYS A 143 -7.71 11.04 2.02
CA LYS A 143 -9.09 10.56 2.29
C LYS A 143 -9.18 9.04 2.50
N VAL A 144 -8.32 8.26 1.84
CA VAL A 144 -8.23 6.80 2.10
C VAL A 144 -7.71 6.55 3.51
N MET A 145 -6.65 7.25 3.92
CA MET A 145 -6.06 7.12 5.26
C MET A 145 -7.07 7.51 6.35
N GLU A 146 -7.74 8.67 6.22
CA GLU A 146 -8.79 9.12 7.14
C GLU A 146 -9.91 8.09 7.27
N LYS A 147 -10.45 7.60 6.15
CA LYS A 147 -11.52 6.58 6.14
C LYS A 147 -11.06 5.23 6.69
N SER A 148 -9.77 5.01 6.78
CA SER A 148 -9.18 3.81 7.38
C SER A 148 -8.86 3.98 8.87
N GLY A 149 -9.26 5.11 9.48
CA GLY A 149 -9.08 5.39 10.90
C GLY A 149 -7.76 6.05 11.25
N MET A 150 -6.92 6.37 10.27
CA MET A 150 -5.65 7.08 10.52
C MET A 150 -5.89 8.58 10.71
N THR A 151 -5.04 9.23 11.50
CA THR A 151 -5.06 10.67 11.75
C THR A 151 -3.81 11.36 11.18
N LYS A 152 -3.95 12.60 10.71
CA LYS A 152 -2.80 13.41 10.25
C LYS A 152 -1.88 13.69 11.45
N GLU A 153 -0.60 13.34 11.31
CA GLU A 153 0.42 13.58 12.32
C GLU A 153 1.40 14.70 11.96
N GLY A 154 1.51 15.03 10.66
CA GLY A 154 2.44 16.07 10.25
C GLY A 154 2.41 16.38 8.76
N GLU A 155 3.18 17.42 8.44
CA GLU A 155 3.43 17.86 7.07
C GLU A 155 4.92 18.22 6.96
N LEU A 156 5.62 17.58 6.03
CA LEU A 156 7.04 17.76 5.78
C LEU A 156 7.19 18.56 4.49
N LYS A 157 7.70 19.80 4.61
CA LYS A 157 7.87 20.71 3.47
C LYS A 157 9.02 20.27 2.59
N GLU A 158 8.80 20.30 1.27
CA GLU A 158 9.81 20.00 0.24
C GLU A 158 10.59 18.70 0.50
N HIS A 159 9.92 17.72 1.11
CA HIS A 159 10.56 16.52 1.64
C HIS A 159 10.97 15.52 0.56
N ILE A 160 10.22 15.46 -0.52
CA ILE A 160 10.45 14.50 -1.62
C ILE A 160 10.86 15.25 -2.88
N ARG A 161 11.99 14.88 -3.44
CA ARG A 161 12.38 15.30 -4.79
C ARG A 161 11.94 14.24 -5.79
N LYS A 162 11.06 14.63 -6.71
CA LYS A 162 10.62 13.77 -7.81
C LYS A 162 10.87 14.48 -9.15
N ALA A 163 11.68 13.84 -10.00
CA ALA A 163 12.25 14.48 -11.17
C ALA A 163 13.04 15.75 -10.76
N SER A 164 12.63 16.93 -11.18
CA SER A 164 13.25 18.21 -10.84
C SER A 164 12.48 19.03 -9.79
N GLU A 165 11.34 18.52 -9.30
CA GLU A 165 10.45 19.25 -8.39
C GLU A 165 10.50 18.69 -6.98
N TYR A 166 10.43 19.60 -5.98
CA TYR A 166 10.23 19.24 -4.58
C TYR A 166 8.74 19.22 -4.23
N HIS A 167 8.37 18.27 -3.40
CA HIS A 167 6.99 18.05 -2.98
C HIS A 167 6.89 17.92 -1.48
N ASP A 168 5.83 18.50 -0.92
CA ASP A 168 5.45 18.29 0.47
C ASP A 168 4.91 16.88 0.66
N LEU A 169 5.21 16.30 1.82
CA LEU A 169 4.73 15.00 2.23
C LEU A 169 3.81 15.15 3.43
N ILE A 170 2.61 14.60 3.34
CA ILE A 170 1.65 14.56 4.43
C ILE A 170 1.74 13.19 5.10
N VAL A 171 1.91 13.17 6.42
CA VAL A 171 2.11 11.95 7.23
C VAL A 171 0.87 11.67 8.07
N PHE A 172 0.42 10.44 8.05
CA PHE A 172 -0.67 9.90 8.85
C PHE A 172 -0.19 8.77 9.74
N GLY A 173 -0.85 8.59 10.88
CA GLY A 173 -0.58 7.50 11.81
C GLY A 173 -1.84 6.92 12.43
N LEU A 174 -1.71 5.68 12.95
CA LEU A 174 -2.73 4.99 13.72
C LEU A 174 -2.05 4.07 14.72
N THR A 175 -2.30 4.26 16.01
CA THR A 175 -1.81 3.36 17.06
C THR A 175 -2.78 2.21 17.31
N LYS A 176 -2.28 1.12 17.90
CA LYS A 176 -3.12 -0.04 18.31
C LYS A 176 -4.22 0.39 19.26
N GLU A 177 -3.92 1.24 20.23
CA GLU A 177 -4.90 1.79 21.17
C GLU A 177 -6.02 2.57 20.47
N GLN A 178 -5.68 3.42 19.49
CA GLN A 178 -6.70 4.15 18.72
C GLN A 178 -7.58 3.21 17.90
N PHE A 179 -6.97 2.18 17.29
CA PHE A 179 -7.69 1.17 16.51
C PHE A 179 -8.68 0.38 17.38
N GLU A 180 -8.26 -0.06 18.57
CA GLU A 180 -9.10 -0.81 19.51
C GLU A 180 -10.28 0.03 20.01
N LYS A 181 -10.08 1.32 20.33
CA LYS A 181 -11.16 2.24 20.73
C LYS A 181 -12.23 2.47 19.68
N THR A 182 -11.88 2.31 18.40
CA THR A 182 -12.81 2.57 17.29
C THR A 182 -13.55 1.29 16.85
N ASN A 183 -13.00 0.10 17.13
CA ASN A 183 -13.53 -1.18 16.64
C ASN A 183 -13.95 -2.14 17.77
N GLY A 184 -13.83 -1.76 19.02
CA GLY A 184 -14.38 -2.44 20.20
C GLY A 184 -15.65 -1.74 20.64
#